data_581788196e23bb080adeb6d145cf3a6a
#
_entry.id   581788196e23bb080adeb6d145cf3a6a
#
_cell.length_a   1.000
_cell.length_b   1.000
_cell.length_c   1.000
_cell.angle_alpha   90.00
_cell.angle_beta   90.00
_cell.angle_gamma   90.00
#
_symmetry.space_group_name_H-M   'P 1'
#
loop_
_entity.id
_entity.type
_entity.pdbx_description
1 polymer ?
#
loop_
_entity_poly.entity_id
_entity_poly.type
_entity_poly.pdbx_seq_one_letter_code
_entity_poly.pdbx_strand_id
1 'polypeptide(L)'
;METWITDFMEQFGYLGILLMLAFENIFPPIPSEIILPFGGFMTTTSDMTIPGVLIAATIGSLLGAVVLYWVGRMLDVSRLERIVERWGGWLRISAKDIRRADAWFDKYGYWTVLFCRMIPLVRSLISIPAGMSGMKFGQFMLFTTIGTLGWNTLLILLGAALGESWEDIAGYMDTYSNVVYVVLAAGILVLGVLFFRRRQAAGKARG
;
A
#
# COMPACT_ATOMS: atom_id res chain seq x y z
N MET A 1 -8.62 -11.31 13.93
CA MET A 1 -7.43 -10.43 13.78
C MET A 1 -7.80 -8.95 13.95
N GLU A 2 -9.05 -8.60 13.88
CA GLU A 2 -9.54 -7.22 13.86
C GLU A 2 -9.69 -6.60 15.24
N THR A 3 -10.00 -7.39 16.27
CA THR A 3 -10.23 -6.88 17.63
C THR A 3 -9.04 -6.10 18.21
N TRP A 4 -7.80 -6.55 18.00
CA TRP A 4 -6.64 -5.84 18.52
C TRP A 4 -6.40 -4.46 17.82
N ILE A 5 -6.80 -4.31 16.53
CA ILE A 5 -6.71 -3.04 15.81
C ILE A 5 -7.71 -2.05 16.39
N THR A 6 -8.95 -2.49 16.56
CA THR A 6 -10.02 -1.67 17.12
C THR A 6 -9.74 -1.31 18.57
N ASP A 7 -9.34 -2.28 19.40
CA ASP A 7 -8.96 -2.06 20.80
C ASP A 7 -7.82 -1.05 20.93
N PHE A 8 -6.80 -1.15 20.05
CA PHE A 8 -5.68 -0.21 20.04
C PHE A 8 -6.14 1.21 19.64
N MET A 9 -7.01 1.33 18.63
CA MET A 9 -7.54 2.62 18.20
C MET A 9 -8.44 3.24 19.27
N GLU A 10 -9.26 2.47 19.96
CA GLU A 10 -10.09 2.93 21.06
C GLU A 10 -9.25 3.43 22.23
N GLN A 11 -8.18 2.70 22.57
CA GLN A 11 -7.30 3.07 23.68
C GLN A 11 -6.49 4.34 23.40
N PHE A 12 -6.00 4.52 22.18
CA PHE A 12 -5.08 5.61 21.83
C PHE A 12 -5.71 6.72 20.97
N GLY A 13 -6.96 6.58 20.53
CA GLY A 13 -7.70 7.58 19.76
C GLY A 13 -6.95 8.03 18.49
N TYR A 14 -6.79 9.33 18.30
CA TYR A 14 -6.09 9.88 17.13
C TYR A 14 -4.66 9.36 16.95
N LEU A 15 -3.94 9.16 18.06
CA LEU A 15 -2.58 8.62 18.02
C LEU A 15 -2.59 7.16 17.55
N GLY A 16 -3.59 6.37 17.99
CA GLY A 16 -3.79 5.00 17.53
C GLY A 16 -3.96 4.93 16.01
N ILE A 17 -4.84 5.78 15.46
CA ILE A 17 -5.08 5.88 14.01
C ILE A 17 -3.80 6.28 13.26
N LEU A 18 -3.07 7.29 13.75
CA LEU A 18 -1.83 7.75 13.16
C LEU A 18 -0.78 6.63 13.08
N LEU A 19 -0.54 5.95 14.21
CA LEU A 19 0.46 4.89 14.31
C LEU A 19 0.08 3.69 13.47
N MET A 20 -1.19 3.29 13.48
CA MET A 20 -1.68 2.16 12.70
C MET A 20 -1.50 2.40 11.21
N LEU A 21 -1.83 3.60 10.71
CA LEU A 21 -1.66 3.94 9.29
C LEU A 21 -0.21 4.16 8.89
N ALA A 22 0.64 4.66 9.80
CA ALA A 22 2.08 4.71 9.56
C ALA A 22 2.65 3.30 9.42
N PHE A 23 2.24 2.38 10.29
CA PHE A 23 2.68 1.00 10.28
C PHE A 23 2.13 0.22 9.07
N GLU A 24 0.84 0.39 8.73
CA GLU A 24 0.21 -0.20 7.54
C GLU A 24 0.95 0.17 6.25
N ASN A 25 1.31 1.43 6.09
CA ASN A 25 2.05 1.86 4.91
C ASN A 25 3.41 1.17 4.77
N ILE A 26 4.08 0.83 5.88
CA ILE A 26 5.37 0.13 5.87
C ILE A 26 5.15 -1.38 5.72
N PHE A 27 4.07 -1.89 6.31
CA PHE A 27 3.75 -3.31 6.35
C PHE A 27 2.35 -3.57 5.75
N PRO A 28 2.25 -3.73 4.41
CA PRO A 28 1.00 -3.79 3.64
C PRO A 28 -0.04 -4.86 4.01
N PRO A 29 0.26 -5.96 4.76
CA PRO A 29 -0.77 -6.92 5.16
C PRO A 29 -1.88 -6.38 6.06
N ILE A 30 -1.71 -5.20 6.66
CA ILE A 30 -2.78 -4.58 7.46
C ILE A 30 -3.65 -3.73 6.52
N PRO A 31 -4.94 -4.04 6.37
CA PRO A 31 -5.80 -3.30 5.45
C PRO A 31 -6.27 -1.98 6.08
N SER A 32 -5.91 -0.88 5.46
CA SER A 32 -6.41 0.46 5.81
C SER A 32 -7.91 0.61 5.56
N GLU A 33 -8.44 -0.27 4.74
CA GLU A 33 -9.87 -0.41 4.45
C GLU A 33 -10.68 -0.78 5.68
N ILE A 34 -10.03 -1.23 6.76
CA ILE A 34 -10.61 -1.46 8.08
C ILE A 34 -10.33 -0.26 8.98
N ILE A 35 -9.08 0.21 9.03
CA ILE A 35 -8.64 1.28 9.95
C ILE A 35 -9.40 2.59 9.68
N LEU A 36 -9.53 2.99 8.40
CA LEU A 36 -10.12 4.28 8.05
C LEU A 36 -11.64 4.33 8.28
N PRO A 37 -12.45 3.34 7.83
CA PRO A 37 -13.86 3.33 8.13
C PRO A 37 -14.15 3.16 9.63
N PHE A 38 -13.36 2.36 10.36
CA PHE A 38 -13.49 2.26 11.81
C PHE A 38 -13.18 3.59 12.49
N GLY A 39 -12.13 4.31 12.06
CA GLY A 39 -11.85 5.67 12.51
C GLY A 39 -13.01 6.63 12.23
N GLY A 40 -13.69 6.49 11.09
CA GLY A 40 -14.92 7.23 10.77
C GLY A 40 -16.07 6.86 11.71
N PHE A 41 -16.30 5.58 11.96
CA PHE A 41 -17.29 5.09 12.92
C PHE A 41 -17.04 5.62 14.33
N MET A 42 -15.80 5.63 14.81
CA MET A 42 -15.45 6.18 16.12
C MET A 42 -15.88 7.64 16.30
N THR A 43 -16.01 8.41 15.22
CA THR A 43 -16.53 9.80 15.34
C THR A 43 -18.01 9.87 15.68
N THR A 44 -18.77 8.79 15.56
CA THR A 44 -20.18 8.71 15.94
C THR A 44 -20.40 8.17 17.35
N THR A 45 -19.42 7.48 17.92
CA THR A 45 -19.51 6.81 19.22
C THR A 45 -18.59 7.40 20.29
N SER A 46 -17.71 8.34 19.93
CA SER A 46 -16.74 8.98 20.84
C SER A 46 -16.66 10.50 20.57
N ASP A 47 -15.88 11.21 21.38
CA ASP A 47 -15.61 12.66 21.20
C ASP A 47 -14.67 12.98 20.03
N MET A 48 -14.35 12.00 19.18
CA MET A 48 -13.49 12.20 18.02
C MET A 48 -14.26 12.92 16.90
N THR A 49 -13.53 13.75 16.14
CA THR A 49 -14.10 14.50 15.01
C THR A 49 -13.56 13.99 13.68
N ILE A 50 -14.38 14.04 12.64
CA ILE A 50 -13.97 13.65 11.27
C ILE A 50 -12.69 14.39 10.83
N PRO A 51 -12.54 15.73 11.00
CA PRO A 51 -11.31 16.42 10.66
C PRO A 51 -10.10 15.94 11.46
N GLY A 52 -10.28 15.62 12.75
CA GLY A 52 -9.20 15.10 13.59
C GLY A 52 -8.72 13.73 13.13
N VAL A 53 -9.65 12.80 12.84
CA VAL A 53 -9.36 11.50 12.28
C VAL A 53 -8.66 11.62 10.93
N LEU A 54 -9.14 12.51 10.04
CA LEU A 54 -8.56 12.73 8.72
C LEU A 54 -7.12 13.26 8.81
N ILE A 55 -6.85 14.20 9.72
CA ILE A 55 -5.50 14.74 9.94
C ILE A 55 -4.58 13.66 10.46
N ALA A 56 -4.97 12.92 11.52
CA ALA A 56 -4.19 11.84 12.10
C ALA A 56 -3.89 10.75 11.07
N ALA A 57 -4.92 10.32 10.33
CA ALA A 57 -4.81 9.33 9.28
C ALA A 57 -3.85 9.76 8.16
N THR A 58 -3.97 11.01 7.72
CA THR A 58 -3.14 11.53 6.63
C THR A 58 -1.68 11.65 7.08
N ILE A 59 -1.42 12.18 8.27
CA ILE A 59 -0.05 12.28 8.82
C ILE A 59 0.55 10.89 8.96
N GLY A 60 -0.16 9.91 9.52
CA GLY A 60 0.31 8.53 9.64
C GLY A 60 0.68 7.93 8.29
N SER A 61 -0.22 8.03 7.32
CA SER A 61 0.03 7.53 5.95
C SER A 61 1.23 8.21 5.28
N LEU A 62 1.41 9.52 5.49
CA LEU A 62 2.55 10.26 4.94
C LEU A 62 3.86 9.85 5.59
N LEU A 63 3.89 9.64 6.90
CA LEU A 63 5.08 9.15 7.61
C LEU A 63 5.55 7.80 7.06
N GLY A 64 4.64 6.84 6.92
CA GLY A 64 4.97 5.55 6.32
C GLY A 64 5.42 5.66 4.86
N ALA A 65 4.75 6.52 4.07
CA ALA A 65 5.14 6.78 2.68
C ALA A 65 6.54 7.38 2.55
N VAL A 66 6.91 8.30 3.44
CA VAL A 66 8.26 8.91 3.48
C VAL A 66 9.31 7.84 3.78
N VAL A 67 9.06 6.95 4.74
CA VAL A 67 9.98 5.85 5.04
C VAL A 67 10.21 4.99 3.79
N LEU A 68 9.15 4.55 3.11
CA LEU A 68 9.25 3.73 1.91
C LEU A 68 9.90 4.48 0.73
N TYR A 69 9.64 5.78 0.59
CA TYR A 69 10.31 6.61 -0.41
C TYR A 69 11.84 6.65 -0.20
N TRP A 70 12.29 6.83 1.05
CA TRP A 70 13.71 6.82 1.36
C TRP A 70 14.34 5.44 1.20
N VAL A 71 13.61 4.38 1.55
CA VAL A 71 14.05 3.00 1.26
C VAL A 71 14.22 2.82 -0.26
N GLY A 72 13.25 3.28 -1.07
CA GLY A 72 13.35 3.27 -2.52
C GLY A 72 14.56 4.06 -3.03
N ARG A 73 14.78 5.26 -2.49
CA ARG A 73 15.92 6.10 -2.88
C ARG A 73 17.28 5.49 -2.52
N MET A 74 17.34 4.72 -1.42
CA MET A 74 18.57 3.97 -1.07
C MET A 74 18.83 2.79 -2.02
N LEU A 75 17.77 2.22 -2.60
CA LEU A 75 17.87 1.09 -3.53
C LEU A 75 18.34 1.50 -4.92
N ASP A 76 18.21 2.75 -5.31
CA ASP A 76 18.63 3.35 -6.57
C ASP A 76 18.59 2.39 -7.79
N VAL A 77 18.16 2.86 -8.96
CA VAL A 77 18.06 2.05 -10.20
C VAL A 77 19.37 1.35 -10.52
N SER A 78 20.50 2.05 -10.34
CA SER A 78 21.84 1.51 -10.60
C SER A 78 22.25 0.37 -9.65
N ARG A 79 21.77 0.38 -8.41
CA ARG A 79 21.97 -0.72 -7.46
C ARG A 79 21.09 -1.92 -7.82
N LEU A 80 19.84 -1.64 -8.20
CA LEU A 80 18.90 -2.67 -8.62
C LEU A 80 19.38 -3.35 -9.91
N GLU A 81 19.90 -2.62 -10.88
CA GLU A 81 20.52 -3.18 -12.08
C GLU A 81 21.67 -4.13 -11.72
N ARG A 82 22.58 -3.73 -10.84
CA ARG A 82 23.67 -4.60 -10.38
C ARG A 82 23.19 -5.87 -9.66
N ILE A 83 22.13 -5.76 -8.86
CA ILE A 83 21.51 -6.93 -8.20
C ILE A 83 20.89 -7.85 -9.25
N VAL A 84 20.19 -7.28 -10.24
CA VAL A 84 19.56 -8.03 -11.31
C VAL A 84 20.60 -8.64 -12.26
N GLU A 85 21.68 -7.97 -12.57
CA GLU A 85 22.79 -8.56 -13.34
C GLU A 85 23.39 -9.78 -12.63
N ARG A 86 23.47 -9.72 -11.30
CA ARG A 86 24.02 -10.83 -10.49
C ARG A 86 23.02 -11.98 -10.23
N TRP A 87 21.75 -11.65 -10.04
CA TRP A 87 20.69 -12.60 -9.61
C TRP A 87 19.51 -12.69 -10.58
N GLY A 88 19.45 -11.80 -11.58
CA GLY A 88 18.30 -11.65 -12.47
C GLY A 88 18.02 -12.86 -13.36
N GLY A 89 19.04 -13.69 -13.60
CA GLY A 89 18.85 -14.97 -14.29
C GLY A 89 17.89 -15.90 -13.53
N TRP A 90 17.82 -15.79 -12.21
CA TRP A 90 16.89 -16.54 -11.36
C TRP A 90 15.49 -15.91 -11.37
N LEU A 91 15.40 -14.57 -11.35
CA LEU A 91 14.15 -13.82 -11.33
C LEU A 91 13.58 -13.51 -12.73
N ARG A 92 14.36 -13.74 -13.80
CA ARG A 92 14.03 -13.37 -15.20
C ARG A 92 13.65 -11.89 -15.39
N ILE A 93 14.17 -11.03 -14.56
CA ILE A 93 14.11 -9.58 -14.69
C ILE A 93 15.42 -9.15 -15.33
N SER A 94 15.32 -8.31 -16.35
CA SER A 94 16.49 -7.74 -17.05
C SER A 94 16.70 -6.29 -16.65
N ALA A 95 17.94 -5.80 -16.72
CA ALA A 95 18.26 -4.38 -16.56
C ALA A 95 17.43 -3.50 -17.52
N LYS A 96 17.05 -4.03 -18.71
CA LYS A 96 16.18 -3.34 -19.66
C LYS A 96 14.76 -3.12 -19.14
N ASP A 97 14.23 -4.06 -18.35
CA ASP A 97 12.89 -3.94 -17.77
C ASP A 97 12.88 -2.89 -16.67
N ILE A 98 13.96 -2.82 -15.88
CA ILE A 98 14.14 -1.78 -14.85
C ILE A 98 14.21 -0.40 -15.51
N ARG A 99 15.03 -0.22 -16.55
CA ARG A 99 15.14 1.07 -17.28
C ARG A 99 13.83 1.48 -17.95
N ARG A 100 13.05 0.53 -18.46
CA ARG A 100 11.73 0.83 -19.02
C ARG A 100 10.74 1.29 -17.94
N ALA A 101 10.74 0.65 -16.78
CA ALA A 101 9.92 1.05 -15.65
C ALA A 101 10.31 2.44 -15.15
N ASP A 102 11.61 2.72 -15.06
CA ASP A 102 12.17 4.02 -14.69
C ASP A 102 11.77 5.11 -15.69
N ALA A 103 12.01 4.91 -16.98
CA ALA A 103 11.62 5.85 -18.03
C ALA A 103 10.10 6.08 -18.11
N TRP A 104 9.30 5.06 -17.81
CA TRP A 104 7.85 5.21 -17.73
C TRP A 104 7.45 6.04 -16.49
N PHE A 105 8.13 5.81 -15.37
CA PHE A 105 7.91 6.56 -14.15
C PHE A 105 8.36 8.02 -14.29
N ASP A 106 9.48 8.28 -14.97
CA ASP A 106 9.94 9.64 -15.29
C ASP A 106 8.91 10.43 -16.09
N LYS A 107 8.21 9.75 -17.02
CA LYS A 107 7.21 10.40 -17.86
C LYS A 107 5.88 10.66 -17.16
N TYR A 108 5.43 9.72 -16.32
CA TYR A 108 4.08 9.72 -15.74
C TYR A 108 4.07 9.64 -14.20
N GLY A 109 5.22 9.70 -13.56
CA GLY A 109 5.41 9.34 -12.15
C GLY A 109 4.49 10.06 -11.17
N TYR A 110 4.27 11.36 -11.34
CA TYR A 110 3.39 12.10 -10.44
C TYR A 110 1.92 11.67 -10.60
N TRP A 111 1.44 11.45 -11.81
CA TRP A 111 0.11 10.90 -12.04
C TRP A 111 -0.01 9.48 -11.52
N THR A 112 1.03 8.69 -11.73
CA THR A 112 1.11 7.32 -11.20
C THR A 112 1.02 7.32 -9.69
N VAL A 113 1.79 8.16 -8.99
CA VAL A 113 1.71 8.29 -7.53
C VAL A 113 0.28 8.67 -7.11
N LEU A 114 -0.32 9.68 -7.76
CA LEU A 114 -1.67 10.13 -7.42
C LEU A 114 -2.71 9.01 -7.56
N PHE A 115 -2.78 8.37 -8.74
CA PHE A 115 -3.81 7.36 -9.01
C PHE A 115 -3.57 6.05 -8.27
N CYS A 116 -2.31 5.61 -8.13
CA CYS A 116 -2.00 4.40 -7.37
C CYS A 116 -2.32 4.55 -5.89
N ARG A 117 -2.37 5.78 -5.34
CA ARG A 117 -2.83 6.03 -3.97
C ARG A 117 -4.30 5.70 -3.74
N MET A 118 -5.10 5.61 -4.79
CA MET A 118 -6.52 5.21 -4.73
C MET A 118 -6.72 3.69 -4.90
N ILE A 119 -5.66 2.94 -5.14
CA ILE A 119 -5.74 1.49 -5.33
C ILE A 119 -5.20 0.80 -4.06
N PRO A 120 -6.03 -0.04 -3.39
CA PRO A 120 -5.58 -0.84 -2.25
C PRO A 120 -4.30 -1.60 -2.55
N LEU A 121 -3.46 -1.84 -1.55
CA LEU A 121 -2.14 -2.49 -1.64
C LEU A 121 -1.10 -1.73 -2.49
N VAL A 122 -1.47 -1.20 -3.67
CA VAL A 122 -0.54 -0.46 -4.54
C VAL A 122 -0.16 0.88 -3.93
N ARG A 123 -1.07 1.49 -3.14
CA ARG A 123 -0.91 2.82 -2.55
C ARG A 123 0.31 2.95 -1.64
N SER A 124 0.65 1.92 -0.86
CA SER A 124 1.83 1.90 -0.01
C SER A 124 3.09 1.67 -0.84
N LEU A 125 3.04 0.65 -1.71
CA LEU A 125 4.18 0.18 -2.48
C LEU A 125 4.68 1.19 -3.52
N ILE A 126 3.82 2.07 -4.05
CA ILE A 126 4.20 3.07 -5.06
C ILE A 126 5.27 4.05 -4.58
N SER A 127 5.42 4.20 -3.25
CA SER A 127 6.45 5.05 -2.64
C SER A 127 7.86 4.56 -2.93
N ILE A 128 8.06 3.25 -3.07
CA ILE A 128 9.37 2.65 -3.36
C ILE A 128 9.84 3.03 -4.78
N PRO A 129 9.09 2.74 -5.88
CA PRO A 129 9.50 3.16 -7.22
C PRO A 129 9.60 4.68 -7.36
N ALA A 130 8.78 5.47 -6.65
CA ALA A 130 8.93 6.92 -6.62
C ALA A 130 10.30 7.37 -6.06
N GLY A 131 10.75 6.71 -4.99
CA GLY A 131 12.10 6.94 -4.44
C GLY A 131 13.21 6.48 -5.37
N MET A 132 13.07 5.29 -5.98
CA MET A 132 14.06 4.67 -6.88
C MET A 132 14.30 5.50 -8.14
N SER A 133 13.24 6.04 -8.77
CA SER A 133 13.33 6.90 -9.96
C SER A 133 13.88 8.30 -9.66
N GLY A 134 14.22 8.60 -8.40
CA GLY A 134 14.74 9.92 -8.04
C GLY A 134 13.72 11.06 -8.13
N MET A 135 12.41 10.75 -8.12
CA MET A 135 11.34 11.75 -8.11
C MET A 135 11.61 12.81 -7.04
N LYS A 136 11.42 14.10 -7.35
CA LYS A 136 11.65 15.18 -6.39
C LYS A 136 10.74 15.01 -5.17
N PHE A 137 11.32 15.03 -3.97
CA PHE A 137 10.60 14.81 -2.71
C PHE A 137 9.37 15.71 -2.54
N GLY A 138 9.47 17.00 -2.91
CA GLY A 138 8.34 17.92 -2.84
C GLY A 138 7.17 17.53 -3.76
N GLN A 139 7.46 17.04 -4.98
CA GLN A 139 6.43 16.55 -5.89
C GLN A 139 5.82 15.24 -5.35
N PHE A 140 6.65 14.31 -4.88
CA PHE A 140 6.19 13.09 -4.24
C PHE A 140 5.24 13.41 -3.07
N MET A 141 5.64 14.31 -2.16
CA MET A 141 4.81 14.71 -1.02
C MET A 141 3.50 15.34 -1.47
N LEU A 142 3.51 16.25 -2.45
CA LEU A 142 2.30 16.91 -2.94
C LEU A 142 1.28 15.90 -3.49
N PHE A 143 1.68 15.05 -4.43
CA PHE A 143 0.77 14.09 -5.07
C PHE A 143 0.35 12.97 -4.11
N THR A 144 1.25 12.55 -3.22
CA THR A 144 0.95 11.61 -2.14
C THR A 144 -0.11 12.20 -1.19
N THR A 145 0.05 13.45 -0.77
CA THR A 145 -0.90 14.11 0.15
C THR A 145 -2.28 14.23 -0.50
N ILE A 146 -2.36 14.70 -1.75
CA ILE A 146 -3.64 14.84 -2.46
C ILE A 146 -4.34 13.48 -2.61
N GLY A 147 -3.63 12.47 -3.10
CA GLY A 147 -4.19 11.12 -3.28
C GLY A 147 -4.61 10.47 -1.96
N THR A 148 -3.78 10.62 -0.92
CA THR A 148 -4.07 10.09 0.42
C THR A 148 -5.25 10.81 1.07
N LEU A 149 -5.34 12.14 0.99
CA LEU A 149 -6.48 12.90 1.48
C LEU A 149 -7.78 12.47 0.81
N GLY A 150 -7.79 12.32 -0.51
CA GLY A 150 -8.98 11.87 -1.24
C GLY A 150 -9.44 10.49 -0.78
N TRP A 151 -8.52 9.53 -0.69
CA TRP A 151 -8.82 8.17 -0.24
C TRP A 151 -9.27 8.11 1.22
N ASN A 152 -8.52 8.75 2.12
CA ASN A 152 -8.84 8.77 3.54
C ASN A 152 -10.20 9.45 3.79
N THR A 153 -10.48 10.56 3.12
CA THR A 153 -11.77 11.24 3.23
C THR A 153 -12.92 10.34 2.81
N LEU A 154 -12.78 9.65 1.67
CA LEU A 154 -13.80 8.71 1.18
C LEU A 154 -14.11 7.63 2.22
N LEU A 155 -13.09 6.95 2.73
CA LEU A 155 -13.27 5.82 3.65
C LEU A 155 -13.74 6.27 5.04
N ILE A 156 -13.24 7.40 5.56
CA ILE A 156 -13.68 7.94 6.85
C ILE A 156 -15.15 8.37 6.77
N LEU A 157 -15.57 9.05 5.69
CA LEU A 157 -16.96 9.45 5.50
C LEU A 157 -17.88 8.23 5.33
N LEU A 158 -17.44 7.20 4.63
CA LEU A 158 -18.18 5.94 4.54
C LEU A 158 -18.36 5.32 5.93
N GLY A 159 -17.31 5.23 6.73
CA GLY A 159 -17.38 4.70 8.09
C GLY A 159 -18.30 5.51 9.00
N ALA A 160 -18.22 6.85 8.94
CA ALA A 160 -19.10 7.72 9.70
C ALA A 160 -20.57 7.64 9.24
N ALA A 161 -20.82 7.47 7.94
CA ALA A 161 -22.18 7.34 7.40
C ALA A 161 -22.84 5.99 7.74
N LEU A 162 -22.03 4.94 7.92
CA LEU A 162 -22.51 3.60 8.27
C LEU A 162 -22.92 3.50 9.75
N GLY A 163 -22.31 4.31 10.63
CA GLY A 163 -22.71 4.46 12.04
C GLY A 163 -23.01 3.13 12.73
N GLU A 164 -24.22 2.99 13.27
CA GLU A 164 -24.66 1.78 14.00
C GLU A 164 -24.66 0.49 13.17
N SER A 165 -24.63 0.56 11.84
CA SER A 165 -24.55 -0.61 10.95
C SER A 165 -23.12 -1.15 10.81
N TRP A 166 -22.14 -0.62 11.57
CA TRP A 166 -20.74 -1.04 11.50
C TRP A 166 -20.54 -2.52 11.82
N GLU A 167 -21.27 -3.05 12.80
CA GLU A 167 -21.16 -4.47 13.21
C GLU A 167 -21.56 -5.44 12.07
N ASP A 168 -22.60 -5.08 11.30
CA ASP A 168 -23.01 -5.87 10.14
C ASP A 168 -21.94 -5.84 9.04
N ILE A 169 -21.28 -4.72 8.87
CA ILE A 169 -20.27 -4.50 7.82
C ILE A 169 -18.94 -5.12 8.19
N ALA A 170 -18.54 -5.11 9.46
CA ALA A 170 -17.34 -5.81 9.93
C ALA A 170 -17.40 -7.29 9.53
N GLY A 171 -18.56 -7.94 9.60
CA GLY A 171 -18.78 -9.30 9.14
C GLY A 171 -18.58 -9.47 7.61
N TYR A 172 -18.99 -8.49 6.80
CA TYR A 172 -18.75 -8.50 5.35
C TYR A 172 -17.30 -8.21 5.00
N MET A 173 -16.61 -7.34 5.77
CA MET A 173 -15.20 -7.01 5.57
C MET A 173 -14.29 -8.19 5.92
N ASP A 174 -14.62 -9.00 6.92
CA ASP A 174 -13.93 -10.28 7.20
C ASP A 174 -13.99 -11.21 5.99
N THR A 175 -15.15 -11.32 5.37
CA THR A 175 -15.33 -12.11 4.15
C THR A 175 -14.54 -11.52 2.98
N TYR A 176 -14.54 -10.20 2.81
CA TYR A 176 -13.79 -9.51 1.77
C TYR A 176 -12.27 -9.67 1.97
N SER A 177 -11.76 -9.49 3.18
CA SER A 177 -10.34 -9.69 3.52
C SER A 177 -9.91 -11.12 3.21
N ASN A 178 -10.73 -12.12 3.57
CA ASN A 178 -10.45 -13.51 3.25
C ASN A 178 -10.44 -13.77 1.74
N VAL A 179 -11.36 -13.18 0.97
CA VAL A 179 -11.37 -13.27 -0.50
C VAL A 179 -10.12 -12.62 -1.09
N VAL A 180 -9.71 -11.45 -0.60
CA VAL A 180 -8.47 -10.77 -1.06
C VAL A 180 -7.25 -11.63 -0.75
N TYR A 181 -7.14 -12.22 0.45
CA TYR A 181 -6.04 -13.12 0.79
C TYR A 181 -6.03 -14.38 -0.08
N VAL A 182 -7.19 -14.96 -0.36
CA VAL A 182 -7.32 -16.13 -1.26
C VAL A 182 -6.90 -15.77 -2.68
N VAL A 183 -7.33 -14.61 -3.19
CA VAL A 183 -6.97 -14.12 -4.53
C VAL A 183 -5.46 -13.84 -4.61
N LEU A 184 -4.88 -13.23 -3.58
CA LEU A 184 -3.43 -12.99 -3.51
C LEU A 184 -2.66 -14.31 -3.43
N ALA A 185 -3.08 -15.25 -2.58
CA ALA A 185 -2.47 -16.57 -2.46
C ALA A 185 -2.58 -17.35 -3.77
N ALA A 186 -3.74 -17.35 -4.42
CA ALA A 186 -3.96 -17.95 -5.73
C ALA A 186 -3.08 -17.28 -6.80
N GLY A 187 -2.97 -15.96 -6.81
CA GLY A 187 -2.09 -15.21 -7.70
C GLY A 187 -0.62 -15.59 -7.52
N ILE A 188 -0.13 -15.66 -6.29
CA ILE A 188 1.23 -16.10 -5.96
C ILE A 188 1.44 -17.56 -6.39
N LEU A 189 0.46 -18.42 -6.17
CA LEU A 189 0.51 -19.83 -6.54
C LEU A 189 0.53 -20.02 -8.05
N VAL A 190 -0.31 -19.29 -8.79
CA VAL A 190 -0.32 -19.26 -10.27
C VAL A 190 1.02 -18.75 -10.82
N LEU A 191 1.55 -17.66 -10.28
CA LEU A 191 2.86 -17.14 -10.66
C LEU A 191 3.96 -18.15 -10.35
N GLY A 192 3.91 -18.82 -9.20
CA GLY A 192 4.82 -19.90 -8.81
C GLY A 192 4.75 -21.09 -9.78
N VAL A 193 3.55 -21.56 -10.11
CA VAL A 193 3.34 -22.68 -11.06
C VAL A 193 3.79 -22.30 -12.47
N LEU A 194 3.47 -21.09 -12.94
CA LEU A 194 3.93 -20.60 -14.25
C LEU A 194 5.46 -20.47 -14.29
N PHE A 195 6.06 -20.04 -13.18
CA PHE A 195 7.51 -19.97 -13.02
C PHE A 195 8.15 -21.38 -13.07
N PHE A 196 7.60 -22.35 -12.35
CA PHE A 196 8.07 -23.75 -12.36
C PHE A 196 7.90 -24.43 -13.73
N ARG A 197 6.74 -24.27 -14.38
CA ARG A 197 6.48 -24.81 -15.73
C ARG A 197 7.43 -24.23 -16.78
N ARG A 198 7.70 -22.91 -16.73
CA ARG A 198 8.67 -22.28 -17.62
C ARG A 198 10.10 -22.75 -17.36
N ARG A 199 10.43 -23.10 -16.11
CA ARG A 199 11.74 -23.66 -15.73
C ARG A 199 11.96 -25.06 -16.28
N GLN A 200 10.94 -25.91 -16.25
CA GLN A 200 11.00 -27.27 -16.83
C GLN A 200 11.09 -27.25 -18.36
N ALA A 201 10.38 -26.33 -19.02
CA ALA A 201 10.45 -26.19 -20.49
C ALA A 201 11.83 -25.71 -20.97
N ALA A 202 12.51 -24.87 -20.22
CA ALA A 202 13.86 -24.38 -20.54
C ALA A 202 14.96 -25.44 -20.27
N GLY A 203 14.73 -26.35 -19.32
CA GLY A 203 15.64 -27.49 -19.07
C GLY A 203 15.61 -28.56 -20.17
N LYS A 204 14.43 -28.78 -20.79
CA LYS A 204 14.26 -29.72 -21.91
C LYS A 204 14.83 -29.24 -23.26
N ALA A 205 15.09 -27.97 -23.42
CA ALA A 205 15.65 -27.39 -24.66
C ALA A 205 17.20 -27.35 -24.66
N ARG A 206 17.85 -27.79 -23.58
CA ARG A 206 19.31 -27.79 -23.41
C ARG A 206 19.93 -29.23 -23.27
N GLY A 207 19.15 -30.26 -23.30
CA GLY A 207 19.56 -31.66 -23.40
C GLY A 207 19.14 -32.23 -24.77
#